data_4a648ac3dc6d8f1f1d2d2a91381df211
#
_entry.id   4a648ac3dc6d8f1f1d2d2a91381df211
#
_cell.length_a   1.000
_cell.length_b   1.000
_cell.length_c   1.000
_cell.angle_alpha   90.00
_cell.angle_beta   90.00
_cell.angle_gamma   90.00
#
_symmetry.space_group_name_H-M   'P 1'
#
loop_
_entity.id
_entity.type
_entity.pdbx_description
1 polymer ?
#
loop_
_entity_poly.entity_id
_entity_poly.type
_entity_poly.pdbx_seq_one_letter_code
_entity_poly.pdbx_strand_id
1 'polypeptide(L)'
;MAYHWRMHIDAPPEKVFDVLADVEHHPEWANPSAKLKMSSVSGGPPRMGSTYRSEQVFVGKPQTADIEIVEFDRPNRFEFAITQLKQGSTKDVRYRHTFVLTPEGGGTRLERTTASVGGNALLDVLVTPAVKADGKKSLANLKRKLEAPA
;
A
#
# COMPACT_ATOMS: atom_id res chain seq x y z
N MET A 1 6.34 -14.20 3.46
CA MET A 1 7.43 -13.26 3.75
C MET A 1 6.84 -11.93 4.16
N ALA A 2 7.41 -11.25 5.13
CA ALA A 2 6.93 -9.96 5.61
C ALA A 2 8.03 -8.90 5.55
N TYR A 3 7.65 -7.68 5.18
CA TYR A 3 8.52 -6.50 5.18
C TYR A 3 7.96 -5.48 6.15
N HIS A 4 8.85 -4.77 6.83
CA HIS A 4 8.45 -3.80 7.85
C HIS A 4 9.21 -2.49 7.67
N TRP A 5 8.47 -1.37 7.72
CA TRP A 5 9.03 -0.01 7.67
C TRP A 5 8.46 0.82 8.81
N ARG A 6 9.24 1.77 9.28
CA ARG A 6 8.85 2.76 10.28
C ARG A 6 9.37 4.12 9.89
N MET A 7 8.54 5.16 10.09
CA MET A 7 8.98 6.55 9.87
C MET A 7 8.17 7.51 10.72
N HIS A 8 8.74 8.70 10.94
CA HIS A 8 8.03 9.85 11.50
C HIS A 8 7.54 10.76 10.37
N ILE A 9 6.30 11.24 10.48
CA ILE A 9 5.69 12.19 9.55
C ILE A 9 5.20 13.38 10.34
N ASP A 10 5.60 14.60 9.95
CA ASP A 10 5.16 15.84 10.57
C ASP A 10 3.76 16.25 10.07
N ALA A 11 2.80 15.44 10.39
CA ALA A 11 1.38 15.65 10.11
C ALA A 11 0.54 14.90 11.15
N PRO A 12 -0.65 15.38 11.50
CA PRO A 12 -1.49 14.69 12.49
C PRO A 12 -1.98 13.35 11.95
N PRO A 13 -2.22 12.36 12.84
CA PRO A 13 -2.65 11.02 12.44
C PRO A 13 -3.89 10.99 11.53
N GLU A 14 -4.85 11.87 11.76
CA GLU A 14 -6.07 11.96 10.93
C GLU A 14 -5.74 12.30 9.49
N LYS A 15 -4.84 13.25 9.26
CA LYS A 15 -4.40 13.65 7.92
C LYS A 15 -3.63 12.53 7.23
N VAL A 16 -2.75 11.85 7.97
CA VAL A 16 -2.00 10.70 7.45
C VAL A 16 -2.96 9.57 7.06
N PHE A 17 -3.89 9.26 7.95
CA PHE A 17 -4.89 8.21 7.72
C PHE A 17 -5.72 8.50 6.47
N ASP A 18 -6.21 9.72 6.30
CA ASP A 18 -7.06 10.08 5.17
C ASP A 18 -6.35 9.93 3.83
N VAL A 19 -5.05 10.23 3.77
CA VAL A 19 -4.24 10.00 2.56
C VAL A 19 -4.02 8.51 2.31
N LEU A 20 -3.77 7.71 3.35
CA LEU A 20 -3.63 6.25 3.22
C LEU A 20 -4.93 5.59 2.77
N ALA A 21 -6.06 6.03 3.31
CA ALA A 21 -7.37 5.46 3.00
C ALA A 21 -7.87 5.83 1.60
N ASP A 22 -7.36 6.89 1.02
CA ASP A 22 -7.69 7.33 -0.33
C ASP A 22 -6.97 6.49 -1.38
N VAL A 23 -7.44 5.25 -1.53
CA VAL A 23 -6.79 4.21 -2.34
C VAL A 23 -6.72 4.59 -3.82
N GLU A 24 -7.73 5.27 -4.35
CA GLU A 24 -7.72 5.72 -5.75
C GLU A 24 -6.54 6.64 -6.08
N HIS A 25 -6.06 7.40 -5.11
CA HIS A 25 -4.94 8.34 -5.28
C HIS A 25 -3.60 7.78 -4.82
N HIS A 26 -3.51 6.50 -4.45
CA HIS A 26 -2.23 5.85 -4.15
C HIS A 26 -1.18 6.01 -5.25
N PRO A 27 -1.54 6.04 -6.56
CA PRO A 27 -0.53 6.27 -7.62
C PRO A 27 0.28 7.56 -7.47
N GLU A 28 -0.22 8.54 -6.72
CA GLU A 28 0.49 9.80 -6.49
C GLU A 28 1.75 9.63 -5.62
N TRP A 29 1.82 8.56 -4.82
CA TRP A 29 2.95 8.31 -3.92
C TRP A 29 3.44 6.86 -3.90
N ALA A 30 2.57 5.89 -4.14
CA ALA A 30 2.90 4.47 -4.01
C ALA A 30 3.45 3.88 -5.31
N ASN A 31 4.33 2.90 -5.18
CA ASN A 31 4.89 2.11 -6.28
C ASN A 31 5.38 2.95 -7.46
N PRO A 32 6.31 3.91 -7.25
CA PRO A 32 6.71 4.86 -8.29
C PRO A 32 7.33 4.20 -9.53
N SER A 33 7.88 2.99 -9.39
CA SER A 33 8.53 2.26 -10.48
C SER A 33 7.56 1.39 -11.30
N ALA A 34 6.31 1.24 -10.84
CA ALA A 34 5.37 0.24 -11.38
C ALA A 34 4.30 0.83 -12.30
N LYS A 35 4.31 2.13 -12.58
CA LYS A 35 3.28 2.82 -13.38
C LYS A 35 1.86 2.48 -12.90
N LEU A 36 1.67 2.53 -11.59
CA LEU A 36 0.44 2.15 -10.93
C LEU A 36 -0.74 2.99 -11.40
N LYS A 37 -1.84 2.32 -11.74
CA LYS A 37 -3.17 2.92 -11.96
C LYS A 37 -4.14 2.27 -10.98
N MET A 38 -5.06 3.06 -10.45
CA MET A 38 -6.02 2.59 -9.45
C MET A 38 -7.41 3.11 -9.81
N SER A 39 -8.42 2.24 -9.73
CA SER A 39 -9.81 2.63 -9.95
C SER A 39 -10.72 2.02 -8.89
N SER A 40 -11.73 2.78 -8.45
CA SER A 40 -12.73 2.27 -7.53
C SER A 40 -13.69 1.34 -8.25
N VAL A 41 -14.03 0.23 -7.60
CA VAL A 41 -15.06 -0.72 -8.06
C VAL A 41 -16.35 -0.51 -7.27
N SER A 42 -16.26 -0.40 -5.94
CA SER A 42 -17.43 -0.24 -5.07
C SER A 42 -18.03 1.17 -5.08
N GLY A 43 -17.24 2.18 -5.47
CA GLY A 43 -17.65 3.58 -5.44
C GLY A 43 -17.80 4.14 -4.02
N GLY A 44 -18.07 5.45 -3.93
CA GLY A 44 -18.27 6.14 -2.67
C GLY A 44 -16.98 6.41 -1.89
N PRO A 45 -17.10 7.05 -0.69
CA PRO A 45 -15.96 7.31 0.14
C PRO A 45 -15.33 6.02 0.68
N PRO A 46 -14.01 6.01 0.96
CA PRO A 46 -13.34 4.84 1.50
C PRO A 46 -13.96 4.39 2.83
N ARG A 47 -14.14 3.08 2.97
CA ARG A 47 -14.68 2.44 4.16
C ARG A 47 -14.28 0.97 4.22
N MET A 48 -14.56 0.32 5.30
CA MET A 48 -14.46 -1.14 5.43
C MET A 48 -15.22 -1.82 4.28
N GLY A 49 -14.57 -2.73 3.58
CA GLY A 49 -15.15 -3.47 2.46
C GLY A 49 -15.11 -2.76 1.10
N SER A 50 -14.63 -1.52 1.03
CA SER A 50 -14.42 -0.83 -0.26
C SER A 50 -13.47 -1.63 -1.14
N THR A 51 -13.79 -1.72 -2.45
CA THR A 51 -13.02 -2.48 -3.42
C THR A 51 -12.52 -1.61 -4.56
N TYR A 52 -11.32 -1.97 -5.03
CA TYR A 52 -10.60 -1.25 -6.09
C TYR A 52 -9.93 -2.24 -7.03
N ARG A 53 -9.57 -1.77 -8.20
CA ARG A 53 -8.73 -2.50 -9.14
C ARG A 53 -7.46 -1.73 -9.44
N SER A 54 -6.31 -2.41 -9.36
CA SER A 54 -5.03 -1.83 -9.73
C SER A 54 -4.51 -2.47 -11.01
N GLU A 55 -3.82 -1.65 -11.79
CA GLU A 55 -3.01 -2.07 -12.93
C GLU A 55 -1.60 -1.54 -12.71
N GLN A 56 -0.60 -2.39 -12.86
CA GLN A 56 0.79 -2.01 -12.70
C GLN A 56 1.70 -2.82 -13.62
N VAL A 57 2.93 -2.35 -13.78
CA VAL A 57 3.98 -3.08 -14.50
C VAL A 57 5.01 -3.56 -13.50
N PHE A 58 5.22 -4.87 -13.42
CA PHE A 58 6.23 -5.49 -12.59
C PHE A 58 7.18 -6.31 -13.44
N VAL A 59 8.49 -5.97 -13.38
CA VAL A 59 9.53 -6.62 -14.19
C VAL A 59 9.15 -6.67 -15.69
N GLY A 60 8.67 -5.52 -16.23
CA GLY A 60 8.26 -5.38 -17.61
C GLY A 60 6.95 -6.08 -17.99
N LYS A 61 6.25 -6.70 -17.05
CA LYS A 61 5.00 -7.42 -17.29
C LYS A 61 3.81 -6.68 -16.68
N PRO A 62 2.71 -6.47 -17.44
CA PRO A 62 1.49 -5.92 -16.88
C PRO A 62 0.86 -6.88 -15.90
N GLN A 63 0.37 -6.33 -14.78
CA GLN A 63 -0.30 -7.08 -13.73
C GLN A 63 -1.55 -6.34 -13.28
N THR A 64 -2.62 -7.11 -13.03
CA THR A 64 -3.88 -6.62 -12.51
C THR A 64 -4.14 -7.24 -11.15
N ALA A 65 -4.64 -6.46 -10.20
CA ALA A 65 -4.97 -6.95 -8.88
C ALA A 65 -6.30 -6.38 -8.39
N ASP A 66 -7.01 -7.16 -7.59
CA ASP A 66 -8.17 -6.72 -6.84
C ASP A 66 -7.73 -6.31 -5.43
N ILE A 67 -8.27 -5.21 -4.94
CA ILE A 67 -7.93 -4.63 -3.65
C ILE A 67 -9.20 -4.46 -2.83
N GLU A 68 -9.11 -4.79 -1.54
CA GLU A 68 -10.20 -4.61 -0.58
C GLU A 68 -9.66 -3.98 0.71
N ILE A 69 -10.36 -2.97 1.22
CA ILE A 69 -10.11 -2.43 2.56
C ILE A 69 -10.66 -3.43 3.56
N VAL A 70 -9.79 -4.03 4.36
CA VAL A 70 -10.14 -5.09 5.33
C VAL A 70 -10.10 -4.60 6.78
N GLU A 71 -9.50 -3.44 7.04
CA GLU A 71 -9.54 -2.78 8.34
C GLU A 71 -9.55 -1.26 8.17
N PHE A 72 -10.43 -0.59 8.90
CA PHE A 72 -10.62 0.86 8.80
C PHE A 72 -10.94 1.40 10.19
N ASP A 73 -9.90 1.61 10.99
CA ASP A 73 -9.99 2.20 12.34
C ASP A 73 -9.28 3.55 12.36
N ARG A 74 -10.01 4.58 11.98
CA ARG A 74 -9.48 5.95 11.88
C ARG A 74 -9.29 6.57 13.28
N PRO A 75 -8.15 7.17 13.58
CA PRO A 75 -6.94 7.35 12.75
C PRO A 75 -5.81 6.36 13.10
N ASN A 76 -6.13 5.19 13.67
CA ASN A 76 -5.15 4.32 14.32
C ASN A 76 -4.61 3.22 13.42
N ARG A 77 -5.49 2.60 12.60
CA ARG A 77 -5.10 1.42 11.84
C ARG A 77 -5.87 1.32 10.53
N PHE A 78 -5.11 1.10 9.46
CA PHE A 78 -5.63 0.91 8.11
C PHE A 78 -4.99 -0.31 7.49
N GLU A 79 -5.80 -1.16 6.85
CA GLU A 79 -5.28 -2.36 6.21
C GLU A 79 -6.05 -2.63 4.92
N PHE A 80 -5.32 -3.00 3.88
CA PHE A 80 -5.93 -3.48 2.64
C PHE A 80 -5.26 -4.76 2.16
N ALA A 81 -6.07 -5.62 1.55
CA ALA A 81 -5.64 -6.86 0.96
C ALA A 81 -5.58 -6.73 -0.57
N ILE A 82 -4.55 -7.29 -1.18
CA ILE A 82 -4.36 -7.33 -2.62
C ILE A 82 -4.38 -8.78 -3.06
N THR A 83 -5.25 -9.11 -4.02
CA THR A 83 -5.24 -10.40 -4.70
C THR A 83 -4.75 -10.17 -6.12
N GLN A 84 -3.55 -10.64 -6.41
CA GLN A 84 -2.96 -10.53 -7.72
C GLN A 84 -3.44 -11.65 -8.62
N LEU A 85 -4.10 -11.29 -9.72
CA LEU A 85 -4.62 -12.23 -10.69
C LEU A 85 -3.51 -12.60 -11.67
N LYS A 86 -3.02 -13.84 -11.61
CA LYS A 86 -2.05 -14.36 -12.58
C LYS A 86 -2.78 -14.96 -13.77
N GLN A 87 -2.58 -14.39 -14.94
CA GLN A 87 -3.06 -15.01 -16.19
C GLN A 87 -2.41 -16.38 -16.35
N GLY A 88 -3.23 -17.42 -16.48
CA GLY A 88 -2.79 -18.79 -16.75
C GLY A 88 -2.24 -19.55 -15.54
N SER A 89 -2.36 -19.04 -14.33
CA SER A 89 -1.97 -19.75 -13.10
C SER A 89 -3.18 -19.97 -12.20
N THR A 90 -3.24 -21.16 -11.58
CA THR A 90 -4.28 -21.50 -10.60
C THR A 90 -3.97 -20.97 -9.20
N LYS A 91 -2.82 -20.30 -9.00
CA LYS A 91 -2.40 -19.80 -7.70
C LYS A 91 -2.36 -18.28 -7.70
N ASP A 92 -3.32 -17.66 -7.01
CA ASP A 92 -3.32 -16.24 -6.74
C ASP A 92 -2.25 -15.92 -5.70
N VAL A 93 -1.53 -14.82 -5.91
CA VAL A 93 -0.64 -14.27 -4.88
C VAL A 93 -1.40 -13.22 -4.12
N ARG A 94 -1.40 -13.33 -2.80
CA ARG A 94 -2.10 -12.41 -1.91
C ARG A 94 -1.10 -11.60 -1.10
N TYR A 95 -1.34 -10.31 -1.04
CA TYR A 95 -0.56 -9.37 -0.22
C TYR A 95 -1.49 -8.69 0.76
N ARG A 96 -0.94 -8.35 1.92
CA ARG A 96 -1.64 -7.56 2.93
C ARG A 96 -0.74 -6.42 3.36
N HIS A 97 -1.25 -5.20 3.25
CA HIS A 97 -0.56 -4.00 3.68
C HIS A 97 -1.26 -3.44 4.91
N THR A 98 -0.53 -3.40 6.02
CA THR A 98 -1.03 -2.91 7.30
C THR A 98 -0.30 -1.64 7.67
N PHE A 99 -1.05 -0.60 8.06
CA PHE A 99 -0.52 0.67 8.53
C PHE A 99 -1.02 0.92 9.95
N VAL A 100 -0.08 1.14 10.87
CA VAL A 100 -0.37 1.52 12.25
C VAL A 100 0.14 2.93 12.49
N LEU A 101 -0.73 3.81 12.98
CA LEU A 101 -0.45 5.20 13.21
C LEU A 101 -0.49 5.49 14.71
N THR A 102 0.58 6.11 15.22
CA THR A 102 0.68 6.50 16.64
C THR A 102 1.08 7.96 16.71
N PRO A 103 0.37 8.80 17.51
CA PRO A 103 0.82 10.16 17.73
C PRO A 103 2.24 10.19 18.29
N GLU A 104 3.08 11.06 17.74
CA GLU A 104 4.48 11.17 18.15
C GLU A 104 5.01 12.58 17.89
N GLY A 105 5.38 13.28 18.97
CA GLY A 105 6.07 14.57 18.86
C GLY A 105 5.35 15.63 18.03
N GLY A 106 4.03 15.73 18.14
CA GLY A 106 3.23 16.67 17.34
C GLY A 106 2.91 16.16 15.93
N GLY A 107 3.44 15.02 15.54
CA GLY A 107 3.16 14.35 14.26
C GLY A 107 2.71 12.92 14.46
N THR A 108 3.13 12.05 13.55
CA THR A 108 2.71 10.65 13.52
C THR A 108 3.90 9.72 13.32
N ARG A 109 3.97 8.67 14.15
CA ARG A 109 4.79 7.50 13.83
C ARG A 109 3.96 6.57 12.96
N LEU A 110 4.42 6.33 11.74
CA LEU A 110 3.81 5.39 10.81
C LEU A 110 4.63 4.10 10.78
N GLU A 111 3.96 2.99 11.00
CA GLU A 111 4.53 1.65 10.84
C GLU A 111 3.76 0.95 9.72
N ARG A 112 4.48 0.47 8.72
CA ARG A 112 3.93 -0.29 7.60
C ARG A 112 4.47 -1.71 7.62
N THR A 113 3.58 -2.69 7.47
CA THR A 113 3.94 -4.08 7.26
C THR A 113 3.32 -4.56 5.96
N THR A 114 4.12 -5.22 5.13
CA THR A 114 3.65 -5.88 3.92
C THR A 114 3.93 -7.36 4.06
N ALA A 115 2.89 -8.18 4.04
CA ALA A 115 3.00 -9.64 4.12
C ALA A 115 2.44 -10.26 2.84
N SER A 116 3.08 -11.34 2.37
CA SER A 116 2.61 -12.12 1.22
C SER A 116 2.27 -13.53 1.65
N VAL A 117 1.21 -14.08 1.06
CA VAL A 117 0.78 -15.47 1.24
C VAL A 117 0.63 -16.10 -0.15
N GLY A 118 1.23 -17.25 -0.34
CA GLY A 118 1.29 -17.89 -1.66
C GLY A 118 2.48 -17.38 -2.50
N GLY A 119 2.69 -17.95 -3.66
CA GLY A 119 3.80 -17.61 -4.55
C GLY A 119 4.99 -18.55 -4.41
N ASN A 120 6.13 -18.16 -4.98
CA ASN A 120 7.36 -18.94 -5.01
C ASN A 120 8.40 -18.31 -4.08
N ALA A 121 8.79 -19.03 -3.02
CA ALA A 121 9.75 -18.55 -2.01
C ALA A 121 11.12 -18.16 -2.62
N LEU A 122 11.59 -18.87 -3.64
CA LEU A 122 12.84 -18.54 -4.32
C LEU A 122 12.72 -17.22 -5.09
N LEU A 123 11.60 -17.02 -5.77
CA LEU A 123 11.33 -15.76 -6.48
C LEU A 123 11.20 -14.60 -5.51
N ASP A 124 10.56 -14.81 -4.35
CA ASP A 124 10.44 -13.80 -3.31
C ASP A 124 11.81 -13.32 -2.82
N VAL A 125 12.75 -14.24 -2.62
CA VAL A 125 14.12 -13.88 -2.23
C VAL A 125 14.81 -13.02 -3.29
N LEU A 126 14.63 -13.36 -4.58
CA LEU A 126 15.25 -12.62 -5.68
C LEU A 126 14.71 -11.20 -5.83
N VAL A 127 13.41 -10.98 -5.56
CA VAL A 127 12.78 -9.66 -5.70
C VAL A 127 12.82 -8.82 -4.42
N THR A 128 13.22 -9.39 -3.30
CA THR A 128 13.26 -8.70 -2.00
C THR A 128 13.95 -7.33 -2.03
N PRO A 129 15.17 -7.17 -2.62
CA PRO A 129 15.80 -5.86 -2.65
C PRO A 129 14.98 -4.81 -3.39
N ALA A 130 14.34 -5.18 -4.51
CA ALA A 130 13.51 -4.29 -5.28
C ALA A 130 12.24 -3.88 -4.50
N VAL A 131 11.59 -4.83 -3.82
CA VAL A 131 10.40 -4.57 -3.00
C VAL A 131 10.73 -3.64 -1.84
N LYS A 132 11.84 -3.87 -1.14
CA LYS A 132 12.28 -3.01 -0.04
C LYS A 132 12.59 -1.59 -0.52
N ALA A 133 13.29 -1.45 -1.64
CA ALA A 133 13.64 -0.15 -2.20
C ALA A 133 12.39 0.61 -2.66
N ASP A 134 11.45 -0.05 -3.31
CA ASP A 134 10.21 0.56 -3.77
C ASP A 134 9.31 0.97 -2.59
N GLY A 135 9.22 0.14 -1.56
CA GLY A 135 8.51 0.46 -0.33
C GLY A 135 9.09 1.68 0.37
N LYS A 136 10.40 1.79 0.44
CA LYS A 136 11.09 2.96 0.99
C LYS A 136 10.81 4.23 0.19
N LYS A 137 10.86 4.16 -1.13
CA LYS A 137 10.53 5.30 -2.02
C LYS A 137 9.07 5.71 -1.88
N SER A 138 8.16 4.76 -1.83
CA SER A 138 6.72 5.01 -1.64
C SER A 138 6.47 5.79 -0.35
N LEU A 139 7.06 5.37 0.76
CA LEU A 139 6.90 6.03 2.04
C LEU A 139 7.58 7.41 2.07
N ALA A 140 8.72 7.58 1.41
CA ALA A 140 9.37 8.88 1.27
C ALA A 140 8.49 9.86 0.47
N ASN A 141 7.84 9.39 -0.58
CA ASN A 141 6.88 10.17 -1.36
C ASN A 141 5.65 10.56 -0.53
N LEU A 142 5.12 9.61 0.25
CA LEU A 142 4.01 9.85 1.16
C LEU A 142 4.35 10.93 2.19
N LYS A 143 5.50 10.83 2.83
CA LYS A 143 6.01 11.82 3.80
C LYS A 143 6.10 13.20 3.16
N ARG A 144 6.68 13.29 1.97
CA ARG A 144 6.83 14.54 1.24
C ARG A 144 5.48 15.17 0.89
N LYS A 145 4.51 14.36 0.44
CA LYS A 145 3.15 14.80 0.15
C LYS A 145 2.46 15.37 1.40
N LEU A 146 2.58 14.69 2.54
CA LEU A 146 1.93 15.07 3.79
C LEU A 146 2.58 16.27 4.48
N GLU A 147 3.88 16.44 4.34
CA GLU A 147 4.63 17.55 4.96
C GLU A 147 4.71 18.79 4.06
N ALA A 148 4.22 18.72 2.82
CA ALA A 148 4.19 19.86 1.93
C ALA A 148 3.31 20.97 2.49
N PRO A 149 3.70 22.25 2.34
CA PRO A 149 2.83 23.38 2.72
C PRO A 149 1.52 23.34 1.95
N ALA A 150 0.42 23.69 2.63
CA ALA A 150 -0.89 23.74 2.00
C ALA A 150 -0.98 24.88 0.97
#